data_04b4525ddb155a0f6597bfd47ad9cfcd
#
_entry.id   04b4525ddb155a0f6597bfd47ad9cfcd
#
_cell.length_a   1.000
_cell.length_b   1.000
_cell.length_c   1.000
_cell.angle_alpha   90.00
_cell.angle_beta   90.00
_cell.angle_gamma   90.00
#
_symmetry.space_group_name_H-M   'P 1'
#
loop_
_entity.id
_entity.type
_entity.pdbx_description
1 polymer ?
#
loop_
_entity_poly.entity_id
_entity_poly.type
_entity_poly.pdbx_seq_one_letter_code
_entity_poly.pdbx_strand_id
1 'polypeptide(L)' 'MTRGKVKFFNETKGFGFIVEEDTNTEHFVHASGLIDEIREDDTVEFELEEGKKGLNAVNVKVV' A
#
# COMPACT_ATOMS: atom_id res chain seq x y z
N MET A 1 4.95 12.38 0.07
CA MET A 1 4.40 11.04 -0.14
C MET A 1 5.47 9.98 0.10
N THR A 2 5.06 8.85 0.55
CA THR A 2 5.98 7.75 0.86
C THR A 2 6.05 6.81 -0.33
N ARG A 3 7.23 6.30 -0.61
CA ARG A 3 7.41 5.34 -1.70
C ARG A 3 7.69 3.96 -1.12
N GLY A 4 7.11 2.95 -1.73
CA GLY A 4 7.33 1.58 -1.30
C GLY A 4 7.08 0.60 -2.43
N LYS A 5 7.17 -0.67 -2.08
CA LYS A 5 6.97 -1.76 -3.03
C LYS A 5 5.87 -2.68 -2.52
N VAL A 6 4.98 -3.09 -3.40
CA VAL A 6 3.89 -3.98 -3.03
C VAL A 6 4.44 -5.36 -2.71
N LYS A 7 4.24 -5.82 -1.49
CA LYS A 7 4.64 -7.16 -1.08
C LYS A 7 3.71 -8.20 -1.68
N PHE A 8 2.42 -7.97 -1.53
CA PHE A 8 1.39 -8.74 -2.20
C PHE A 8 0.08 -7.96 -2.16
N PHE A 9 -0.84 -8.33 -3.04
CA PHE A 9 -2.17 -7.76 -3.02
C PHE A 9 -3.17 -8.84 -3.42
N ASN A 10 -4.18 -9.05 -2.57
CA ASN A 10 -5.23 -10.02 -2.83
C ASN A 10 -6.47 -9.31 -3.34
N GLU A 11 -6.68 -9.36 -4.66
CA GLU A 11 -7.81 -8.69 -5.31
C GLU A 11 -9.15 -9.27 -4.87
N THR A 12 -9.20 -10.55 -4.58
CA THR A 12 -10.43 -11.21 -4.16
C THR A 12 -10.92 -10.68 -2.82
N LYS A 13 -10.00 -10.51 -1.88
CA LYS A 13 -10.31 -9.99 -0.55
C LYS A 13 -10.21 -8.47 -0.45
N GLY A 14 -9.57 -7.84 -1.43
CA GLY A 14 -9.46 -6.40 -1.51
C GLY A 14 -8.48 -5.78 -0.54
N PHE A 15 -7.37 -6.47 -0.23
CA PHE A 15 -6.34 -5.92 0.65
C PHE A 15 -4.97 -6.47 0.30
N GLY A 16 -3.94 -5.81 0.81
CA GLY A 16 -2.58 -6.24 0.62
C GLY A 16 -1.65 -5.51 1.56
N PHE A 17 -0.34 -5.65 1.32
CA PHE A 17 0.69 -4.99 2.10
C PHE A 17 1.70 -4.33 1.18
N ILE A 18 2.17 -3.16 1.60
CA ILE A 18 3.22 -2.41 0.92
C ILE A 18 4.38 -2.27 1.90
N VAL A 19 5.59 -2.55 1.42
CA VAL A 19 6.81 -2.37 2.23
C VAL A 19 7.41 -1.01 1.88
N GLU A 20 7.55 -0.15 2.89
CA GLU A 20 8.17 1.15 2.70
C GLU A 20 9.67 0.98 2.41
N GLU A 21 10.15 1.65 1.36
CA GLU A 21 11.55 1.48 0.92
C GLU A 21 12.57 1.88 1.97
N ASP A 22 12.34 2.98 2.66
CA ASP A 22 13.33 3.55 3.57
C ASP A 22 13.49 2.76 4.86
N THR A 23 12.40 2.21 5.38
CA THR A 23 12.39 1.59 6.70
C THR A 23 12.08 0.09 6.68
N ASN A 24 11.71 -0.44 5.51
CA ASN A 24 11.23 -1.82 5.35
C ASN A 24 10.02 -2.13 6.23
N THR A 25 9.25 -1.12 6.58
CA THR A 25 8.05 -1.28 7.39
C THR A 25 6.88 -1.67 6.50
N GLU A 26 6.13 -2.69 6.91
CA GLU A 26 4.94 -3.12 6.18
C GLU A 26 3.75 -2.26 6.58
N HIS A 27 3.00 -1.82 5.59
CA HIS A 27 1.77 -1.05 5.78
C HIS A 27 0.61 -1.76 5.10
N PHE A 28 -0.50 -1.83 5.80
CA PHE A 28 -1.73 -2.42 5.25
C PHE A 28 -2.32 -1.48 4.20
N VAL A 29 -2.80 -2.05 3.10
CA VAL A 29 -3.51 -1.28 2.07
C VAL A 29 -4.82 -1.99 1.74
N HIS A 30 -5.90 -1.21 1.67
CA HIS A 30 -7.20 -1.71 1.29
C HIS A 30 -7.53 -1.21 -0.12
N ALA A 31 -8.30 -2.00 -0.88
CA ALA A 31 -8.66 -1.65 -2.25
C ALA A 31 -9.28 -0.26 -2.37
N SER A 32 -10.02 0.17 -1.37
CA SER A 32 -10.63 1.50 -1.36
C SER A 32 -9.62 2.63 -1.26
N GLY A 33 -8.39 2.34 -0.86
CA GLY A 33 -7.32 3.33 -0.76
C GLY A 33 -6.45 3.42 -2.02
N LEU A 34 -6.79 2.68 -3.06
CA LEU A 34 -6.01 2.67 -4.30
C LEU A 34 -6.51 3.73 -5.28
N ILE A 35 -5.58 4.46 -5.87
CA ILE A 35 -5.87 5.33 -7.01
C ILE A 35 -5.70 4.50 -8.29
N ASP A 36 -4.64 3.70 -8.35
CA ASP A 36 -4.34 2.79 -9.45
C ASP A 36 -4.41 1.35 -9.00
N GLU A 37 -4.64 0.43 -9.93
CA GLU A 37 -4.51 -0.98 -9.64
C GLU A 37 -3.05 -1.31 -9.38
N ILE A 38 -2.80 -2.07 -8.33
CA ILE A 38 -1.44 -2.46 -7.97
C ILE A 38 -1.30 -3.97 -8.02
N ARG A 39 -0.07 -4.42 -8.20
CA ARG A 39 0.26 -5.83 -8.25
C ARG A 39 1.49 -6.09 -7.40
N GLU A 40 1.74 -7.36 -7.11
CA GLU A 40 2.94 -7.77 -6.40
C GLU A 40 4.18 -7.21 -7.10
N ASP A 41 5.10 -6.69 -6.30
CA ASP A 41 6.36 -6.10 -6.74
C ASP A 41 6.27 -4.75 -7.46
N ASP A 42 5.09 -4.16 -7.57
CA ASP A 42 4.98 -2.82 -8.13
C ASP A 42 5.56 -1.78 -7.18
N THR A 43 6.27 -0.80 -7.76
CA THR A 43 6.72 0.36 -6.99
C THR A 43 5.59 1.38 -6.97
N VAL A 44 5.24 1.84 -5.78
CA VAL A 44 4.09 2.73 -5.59
C VAL A 44 4.46 3.90 -4.70
N GLU A 45 3.70 4.99 -4.85
CA GLU A 45 3.72 6.09 -3.90
C GLU A 45 2.39 6.13 -3.19
N PHE A 46 2.40 6.45 -1.92
CA PHE A 46 1.20 6.43 -1.10
C PHE A 46 1.33 7.38 0.07
N GLU A 47 0.20 7.65 0.71
CA GLU A 47 0.15 8.41 1.95
C GLU A 47 -0.22 7.46 3.07
N LEU A 48 0.14 7.82 4.30
CA LEU A 48 -0.18 7.03 5.47
C LEU A 48 -1.30 7.72 6.23
N GLU A 49 -2.29 6.94 6.62
CA GLU A 49 -3.43 7.42 7.41
C GLU A 49 -3.62 6.52 8.60
N GLU A 50 -3.84 7.12 9.76
CA GLU A 50 -4.06 6.37 10.97
C GLU A 50 -5.43 5.70 10.93
N GLY A 51 -5.45 4.38 11.10
CA GLY A 51 -6.66 3.59 11.11
C GLY A 51 -6.81 2.82 12.42
N LYS A 52 -7.82 1.98 12.49
CA LYS A 52 -8.12 1.21 13.71
C LYS A 52 -7.02 0.23 14.11
N LYS A 53 -6.25 -0.25 13.15
CA LYS A 53 -5.19 -1.23 13.39
C LYS A 53 -3.79 -0.67 13.17
N GLY A 54 -3.65 0.65 13.14
CA GLY A 54 -2.39 1.31 12.89
C GLY A 54 -2.42 2.08 11.59
N LEU A 55 -1.25 2.33 11.00
CA LEU A 55 -1.15 3.12 9.79
C LEU A 55 -1.54 2.31 8.54
N ASN A 56 -2.42 2.86 7.74
CA ASN A 56 -2.82 2.27 6.46
C ASN A 56 -2.30 3.12 5.31
N ALA A 57 -1.93 2.46 4.22
CA ALA A 57 -1.56 3.15 3.00
C ALA A 57 -2.84 3.58 2.27
N VAL A 58 -2.90 4.85 1.88
CA VAL A 58 -4.04 5.41 1.16
C VAL A 58 -3.52 6.22 -0.02
N ASN A 59 -4.40 6.51 -0.97
CA ASN A 59 -4.05 7.25 -2.19
C ASN A 59 -2.87 6.61 -2.90
N VAL A 60 -2.89 5.28 -2.98
CA VAL A 60 -1.80 4.50 -3.55
C VAL A 60 -1.83 4.59 -5.07
N LYS A 61 -0.72 4.93 -5.66
CA LYS A 61 -0.59 4.98 -7.13
C LYS A 61 0.73 4.36 -7.56
N VAL A 62 0.72 3.77 -8.73
CA VAL A 62 1.93 3.20 -9.34
C VAL A 62 2.83 4.32 -9.85
N VAL A 63 4.11 4.19 -9.55
CA VAL A 63 5.10 5.20 -9.97
C VAL A 63 5.60 4.90 -11.38
#